data_6493c74174f4e102bb1760a8e9c0c0e2
#
_entry.id   6493c74174f4e102bb1760a8e9c0c0e2
#
_cell.length_a   1.000
_cell.length_b   1.000
_cell.length_c   1.000
_cell.angle_alpha   90.00
_cell.angle_beta   90.00
_cell.angle_gamma   90.00
#
_symmetry.space_group_name_H-M   'P 1'
#
loop_
_entity.id
_entity.type
_entity.pdbx_description
1 polymer ?
#
loop_
_entity_poly.entity_id
_entity_poly.type
_entity_poly.pdbx_seq_one_letter_code
_entity_poly.pdbx_strand_id
1 'polypeptide(L)'
;SIVHEPDEGLFVDWRPYLGHDWDAPGDTSYDAAKLQNIAHRMEALPDGFAVHKQVQKIIEDRHKMAAGAMPINWGFAEVMAYASLTEEGYPIRLTGQDVGVGTFSHRHAALHNQRDGKRIIPINLLREDITFDIYDSLLSEEAVLAFEYGYASTAPDTMVIWEAQFGDFVNGAQVVIDQFISSGETKWSRLCGLTMLLPHGLEGAGPEHSSARLERFLQLCAEHNMQVCVPSTPAQVFHMLRRQVIRPLRKPLIALTPKSLLRHKRAVSSLSDLCEGKFYSVIGETEAVDNEKIERLVLCAGKVYYDLIQAREEVVESESIA
;
A
#
# COMPACT_ATOMS: atom_id res chain seq x y z
N SER A 1 34.90 13.05 -26.27
CA SER A 1 33.62 12.93 -25.56
C SER A 1 33.30 14.28 -24.95
N ILE A 2 32.22 14.91 -25.39
CA ILE A 2 31.72 16.14 -24.77
C ILE A 2 31.05 15.68 -23.50
N VAL A 3 31.71 15.87 -22.37
CA VAL A 3 31.05 15.72 -21.06
C VAL A 3 30.26 17.01 -20.87
N HIS A 4 28.98 16.99 -21.17
CA HIS A 4 28.11 18.03 -20.69
C HIS A 4 27.96 17.83 -19.17
N GLU A 5 28.28 18.85 -18.40
CA GLU A 5 27.80 18.92 -17.02
C GLU A 5 26.26 18.88 -17.08
N PRO A 6 25.61 17.95 -16.36
CA PRO A 6 24.16 17.89 -16.38
C PRO A 6 23.61 19.22 -15.86
N ASP A 7 22.60 19.74 -16.54
CA ASP A 7 21.79 20.83 -16.00
C ASP A 7 21.28 20.39 -14.62
N GLU A 8 21.68 21.07 -13.56
CA GLU A 8 21.33 20.71 -12.18
C GLU A 8 19.81 20.55 -11.98
N GLY A 9 19.01 21.30 -12.76
CA GLY A 9 17.55 21.20 -12.74
C GLY A 9 16.98 19.92 -13.36
N LEU A 10 17.77 19.19 -14.16
CA LEU A 10 17.36 17.93 -14.81
C LEU A 10 18.08 16.70 -14.22
N PHE A 11 19.01 16.91 -13.31
CA PHE A 11 19.76 15.82 -12.70
C PHE A 11 18.98 15.21 -11.54
N VAL A 12 18.82 13.88 -11.58
CA VAL A 12 18.24 13.07 -10.50
C VAL A 12 19.33 12.17 -9.93
N ASP A 13 19.58 12.28 -8.65
CA ASP A 13 20.63 11.50 -7.97
C ASP A 13 20.13 10.11 -7.57
N TRP A 14 20.53 9.10 -8.32
CA TRP A 14 20.25 7.70 -8.02
C TRP A 14 21.30 7.01 -7.14
N ARG A 15 22.43 7.67 -6.86
CA ARG A 15 23.55 7.07 -6.10
C ARG A 15 23.15 6.50 -4.74
N PRO A 16 22.24 7.12 -3.95
CA PRO A 16 21.80 6.57 -2.68
C PRO A 16 21.08 5.23 -2.78
N TYR A 17 20.62 4.85 -3.98
CA TYR A 17 19.80 3.66 -4.22
C TYR A 17 20.53 2.56 -4.97
N LEU A 18 21.83 2.76 -5.27
CA LEU A 18 22.63 1.78 -5.99
C LEU A 18 23.29 0.78 -5.04
N GLY A 19 23.39 -0.48 -5.48
CA GLY A 19 24.13 -1.52 -4.76
C GLY A 19 23.41 -2.09 -3.54
N HIS A 20 22.11 -1.83 -3.38
CA HIS A 20 21.28 -2.42 -2.33
C HIS A 20 20.50 -3.62 -2.84
N ASP A 21 20.24 -4.59 -1.97
CA ASP A 21 19.47 -5.79 -2.26
C ASP A 21 18.18 -5.86 -1.41
N TRP A 22 17.39 -6.90 -1.63
CA TRP A 22 16.07 -7.10 -1.03
C TRP A 22 16.08 -7.12 0.50
N ASP A 23 17.18 -7.47 1.13
CA ASP A 23 17.39 -7.50 2.59
C ASP A 23 17.83 -6.14 3.18
N ALA A 24 17.97 -5.11 2.35
CA ALA A 24 18.31 -3.77 2.81
C ALA A 24 17.40 -3.35 3.99
N PRO A 25 17.98 -2.90 5.11
CA PRO A 25 17.24 -2.55 6.30
C PRO A 25 16.39 -1.28 6.10
N GLY A 26 15.34 -1.16 6.87
CA GLY A 26 14.52 0.05 6.95
C GLY A 26 13.61 -0.04 8.17
N ASP A 27 13.75 0.92 9.07
CA ASP A 27 12.85 1.04 10.23
C ASP A 27 11.54 1.66 9.77
N THR A 28 10.49 0.87 9.80
CA THR A 28 9.14 1.29 9.40
C THR A 28 8.24 1.57 10.60
N SER A 29 8.73 1.47 11.81
CA SER A 29 8.03 1.88 13.02
C SER A 29 7.75 3.38 13.00
N TYR A 30 6.81 3.82 13.81
CA TYR A 30 6.48 5.24 13.91
C TYR A 30 5.98 5.58 15.32
N ASP A 31 6.48 6.65 15.89
CA ASP A 31 6.11 7.06 17.25
C ASP A 31 4.60 7.23 17.42
N ALA A 32 4.04 6.63 18.47
CA ALA A 32 2.59 6.60 18.71
C ALA A 32 2.00 8.00 18.92
N ALA A 33 2.69 8.87 19.65
CA ALA A 33 2.20 10.22 19.90
C ALA A 33 2.23 11.07 18.63
N LYS A 34 3.24 10.87 17.77
CA LYS A 34 3.28 11.51 16.44
C LYS A 34 2.17 10.99 15.55
N LEU A 35 1.89 9.68 15.54
CA LEU A 35 0.82 9.11 14.75
C LEU A 35 -0.56 9.67 15.16
N GLN A 36 -0.82 9.76 16.47
CA GLN A 36 -2.02 10.38 17.01
C GLN A 36 -2.13 11.86 16.65
N ASN A 37 -1.03 12.59 16.72
CA ASN A 37 -0.99 14.01 16.33
C ASN A 37 -1.29 14.21 14.84
N ILE A 38 -0.72 13.39 13.97
CA ILE A 38 -1.02 13.38 12.51
C ILE A 38 -2.51 13.16 12.30
N ALA A 39 -3.10 12.13 12.92
CA ALA A 39 -4.52 11.84 12.78
C ALA A 39 -5.39 13.01 13.20
N HIS A 40 -5.08 13.64 14.34
CA HIS A 40 -5.79 14.81 14.83
C HIS A 40 -5.68 16.03 13.88
N ARG A 41 -4.50 16.29 13.34
CA ARG A 41 -4.29 17.41 12.39
C ARG A 41 -5.06 17.20 11.08
N MET A 42 -5.20 15.97 10.61
CA MET A 42 -5.99 15.66 9.41
C MET A 42 -7.50 15.85 9.60
N GLU A 43 -8.00 15.90 10.84
CA GLU A 43 -9.41 16.18 11.15
C GLU A 43 -9.74 17.68 11.10
N ALA A 44 -8.74 18.56 11.11
CA ALA A 44 -8.90 20.01 11.11
C ALA A 44 -9.33 20.53 9.72
N LEU A 45 -10.55 20.16 9.29
CA LEU A 45 -11.11 20.61 8.03
C LEU A 45 -11.40 22.13 8.09
N PRO A 46 -11.32 22.84 6.95
CA PRO A 46 -11.63 24.26 6.88
C PRO A 46 -13.05 24.60 7.35
N ASP A 47 -13.23 25.80 7.90
CA ASP A 47 -14.53 26.31 8.34
C ASP A 47 -15.58 26.19 7.22
N GLY A 48 -16.74 25.65 7.57
CA GLY A 48 -17.83 25.48 6.63
C GLY A 48 -17.70 24.27 5.68
N PHE A 49 -16.64 23.48 5.79
CA PHE A 49 -16.49 22.25 5.02
C PHE A 49 -17.44 21.17 5.54
N ALA A 50 -18.41 20.78 4.74
CA ALA A 50 -19.42 19.80 5.09
C ALA A 50 -19.16 18.48 4.36
N VAL A 51 -18.92 17.40 5.09
CA VAL A 51 -18.76 16.05 4.53
C VAL A 51 -20.11 15.28 4.54
N HIS A 52 -20.20 14.27 3.68
CA HIS A 52 -21.35 13.38 3.69
C HIS A 52 -21.43 12.60 5.03
N LYS A 53 -22.62 12.28 5.52
CA LYS A 53 -22.82 11.60 6.82
C LYS A 53 -22.02 10.30 6.98
N GLN A 54 -21.89 9.50 5.92
CA GLN A 54 -21.10 8.27 5.95
C GLN A 54 -19.61 8.56 6.11
N VAL A 55 -19.12 9.62 5.45
CA VAL A 55 -17.72 10.07 5.56
C VAL A 55 -17.45 10.63 6.95
N GLN A 56 -18.39 11.39 7.51
CA GLN A 56 -18.32 11.87 8.90
C GLN A 56 -18.15 10.70 9.89
N LYS A 57 -18.92 9.63 9.70
CA LYS A 57 -18.79 8.42 10.53
C LYS A 57 -17.40 7.76 10.39
N ILE A 58 -16.84 7.72 9.19
CA ILE A 58 -15.49 7.19 8.95
C ILE A 58 -14.44 8.04 9.69
N ILE A 59 -14.55 9.37 9.65
CA ILE A 59 -13.64 10.29 10.37
C ILE A 59 -13.73 10.03 11.89
N GLU A 60 -14.94 9.93 12.44
CA GLU A 60 -15.17 9.63 13.87
C GLU A 60 -14.56 8.28 14.28
N ASP A 61 -14.70 7.26 13.45
CA ASP A 61 -14.12 5.94 13.74
C ASP A 61 -12.59 5.96 13.63
N ARG A 62 -12.01 6.71 12.68
CA ARG A 62 -10.56 6.94 12.58
C ARG A 62 -10.01 7.66 13.80
N HIS A 63 -10.73 8.63 14.32
CA HIS A 63 -10.37 9.28 15.59
C HIS A 63 -10.25 8.25 16.74
N LYS A 64 -11.22 7.35 16.87
CA LYS A 64 -11.17 6.28 17.87
C LYS A 64 -10.04 5.29 17.63
N MET A 65 -9.73 4.96 16.37
CA MET A 65 -8.60 4.10 15.99
C MET A 65 -7.28 4.75 16.38
N ALA A 66 -7.10 6.04 16.09
CA ALA A 66 -5.90 6.80 16.46
C ALA A 66 -5.73 6.91 17.99
N ALA A 67 -6.84 7.06 18.73
CA ALA A 67 -6.84 7.09 20.19
C ALA A 67 -6.62 5.69 20.83
N GLY A 68 -6.54 4.61 20.04
CA GLY A 68 -6.45 3.24 20.55
C GLY A 68 -7.75 2.69 21.15
N ALA A 69 -8.87 3.43 21.03
CA ALA A 69 -10.19 3.03 21.52
C ALA A 69 -10.94 2.09 20.58
N MET A 70 -10.42 1.89 19.38
CA MET A 70 -10.97 1.00 18.36
C MET A 70 -9.82 0.35 17.59
N PRO A 71 -9.91 -0.94 17.22
CA PRO A 71 -8.92 -1.57 16.36
C PRO A 71 -8.82 -0.87 14.99
N ILE A 72 -7.59 -0.78 14.48
CA ILE A 72 -7.29 -0.12 13.21
C ILE A 72 -7.71 -1.03 12.06
N ASN A 73 -8.49 -0.50 11.14
CA ASN A 73 -8.87 -1.17 9.90
C ASN A 73 -7.86 -0.88 8.78
N TRP A 74 -8.03 -1.59 7.66
CA TRP A 74 -7.15 -1.50 6.50
C TRP A 74 -7.04 -0.08 5.93
N GLY A 75 -8.17 0.56 5.66
CA GLY A 75 -8.19 1.89 5.02
C GLY A 75 -7.53 2.96 5.89
N PHE A 76 -7.66 2.88 7.20
CA PHE A 76 -6.98 3.82 8.10
C PHE A 76 -5.48 3.53 8.18
N ALA A 77 -5.06 2.27 8.29
CA ALA A 77 -3.64 1.91 8.29
C ALA A 77 -2.92 2.38 7.01
N GLU A 78 -3.56 2.21 5.86
CA GLU A 78 -3.04 2.68 4.58
C GLU A 78 -2.90 4.21 4.55
N VAL A 79 -3.93 4.95 4.95
CA VAL A 79 -3.90 6.42 5.01
C VAL A 79 -2.84 6.91 5.99
N MET A 80 -2.66 6.23 7.13
CA MET A 80 -1.63 6.59 8.11
C MET A 80 -0.21 6.30 7.60
N ALA A 81 -0.01 5.30 6.74
CA ALA A 81 1.27 5.10 6.07
C ALA A 81 1.62 6.31 5.18
N TYR A 82 0.68 6.76 4.37
CA TYR A 82 0.86 7.96 3.54
C TYR A 82 1.11 9.22 4.39
N ALA A 83 0.29 9.43 5.41
CA ALA A 83 0.40 10.61 6.27
C ALA A 83 1.74 10.68 7.01
N SER A 84 2.22 9.55 7.55
CA SER A 84 3.51 9.47 8.21
C SER A 84 4.69 9.70 7.26
N LEU A 85 4.63 9.18 6.04
CA LEU A 85 5.65 9.43 5.00
C LEU A 85 5.67 10.91 4.58
N THR A 86 4.51 11.53 4.39
CA THR A 86 4.41 12.97 4.09
C THR A 86 5.03 13.80 5.21
N GLU A 87 4.75 13.48 6.48
CA GLU A 87 5.34 14.18 7.64
C GLU A 87 6.86 14.01 7.70
N GLU A 88 7.39 12.85 7.26
CA GLU A 88 8.83 12.59 7.15
C GLU A 88 9.49 13.22 5.91
N GLY A 89 8.72 13.85 5.03
CA GLY A 89 9.24 14.59 3.89
C GLY A 89 9.23 13.84 2.56
N TYR A 90 8.48 12.75 2.45
CA TYR A 90 8.34 12.00 1.19
C TYR A 90 7.10 12.44 0.42
N PRO A 91 7.24 13.02 -0.79
CA PRO A 91 6.12 13.26 -1.67
C PRO A 91 5.46 11.93 -2.08
N ILE A 92 4.13 11.97 -2.29
CA ILE A 92 3.39 10.78 -2.72
C ILE A 92 2.53 11.14 -3.92
N ARG A 93 2.55 10.26 -4.91
CA ARG A 93 1.69 10.33 -6.09
C ARG A 93 0.89 9.05 -6.21
N LEU A 94 -0.43 9.16 -6.10
CA LEU A 94 -1.38 8.05 -6.23
C LEU A 94 -2.27 8.27 -7.44
N THR A 95 -2.23 7.36 -8.40
CA THR A 95 -2.98 7.44 -9.65
C THR A 95 -3.75 6.16 -9.92
N GLY A 96 -4.95 6.27 -10.45
CA GLY A 96 -5.81 5.15 -10.84
C GLY A 96 -7.27 5.59 -10.92
N GLN A 97 -8.19 4.64 -11.10
CA GLN A 97 -9.62 4.93 -11.13
C GLN A 97 -10.19 4.93 -9.70
N ASP A 98 -10.94 5.98 -9.36
CA ASP A 98 -11.58 6.16 -8.05
C ASP A 98 -10.62 6.14 -6.84
N VAL A 99 -9.33 6.39 -7.05
CA VAL A 99 -8.30 6.23 -6.01
C VAL A 99 -8.43 7.21 -4.85
N GLY A 100 -9.05 8.37 -5.06
CA GLY A 100 -9.27 9.34 -3.98
C GLY A 100 -10.15 8.80 -2.86
N VAL A 101 -11.16 8.01 -3.20
CA VAL A 101 -12.08 7.33 -2.28
C VAL A 101 -11.66 5.88 -2.06
N GLY A 102 -11.02 5.29 -3.06
CA GLY A 102 -10.76 3.86 -3.24
C GLY A 102 -11.97 3.15 -3.83
N THR A 103 -11.77 2.28 -4.82
CA THR A 103 -12.85 1.54 -5.51
C THR A 103 -13.84 0.88 -4.54
N PHE A 104 -13.35 0.42 -3.39
CA PHE A 104 -14.17 -0.22 -2.36
C PHE A 104 -14.58 0.76 -1.24
N SER A 105 -14.50 2.06 -1.45
CA SER A 105 -14.83 3.12 -0.47
C SER A 105 -14.12 2.92 0.88
N HIS A 106 -12.85 2.55 0.85
CA HIS A 106 -12.04 2.23 2.04
C HIS A 106 -11.06 3.35 2.40
N ARG A 107 -10.52 4.05 1.39
CA ARG A 107 -9.43 5.02 1.56
C ARG A 107 -9.93 6.38 2.05
N HIS A 108 -10.86 7.01 1.33
CA HIS A 108 -11.31 8.38 1.62
C HIS A 108 -10.16 9.34 1.95
N ALA A 109 -9.12 9.33 1.12
CA ALA A 109 -7.99 10.25 1.23
C ALA A 109 -8.29 11.61 0.62
N ALA A 110 -9.24 11.68 -0.31
CA ALA A 110 -9.82 12.90 -0.84
C ALA A 110 -11.25 13.08 -0.32
N LEU A 111 -11.56 14.25 0.22
CA LEU A 111 -12.87 14.63 0.73
C LEU A 111 -13.49 15.72 -0.14
N HIS A 112 -14.82 15.69 -0.30
CA HIS A 112 -15.55 16.66 -1.09
C HIS A 112 -16.57 17.40 -0.23
N ASN A 113 -16.54 18.73 -0.28
CA ASN A 113 -17.51 19.57 0.40
C ASN A 113 -18.90 19.42 -0.22
N GLN A 114 -19.87 19.03 0.56
CA GLN A 114 -21.25 18.81 0.10
C GLN A 114 -21.99 20.10 -0.29
N ARG A 115 -21.40 21.29 0.00
CA ARG A 115 -22.03 22.58 -0.30
C ARG A 115 -21.59 23.15 -1.65
N ASP A 116 -20.30 23.02 -1.98
CA ASP A 116 -19.70 23.66 -3.16
C ASP A 116 -18.86 22.73 -4.03
N GLY A 117 -18.75 21.43 -3.64
CA GLY A 117 -17.98 20.42 -4.38
C GLY A 117 -16.46 20.53 -4.25
N LYS A 118 -15.94 21.48 -3.48
CA LYS A 118 -14.49 21.65 -3.32
C LYS A 118 -13.86 20.38 -2.73
N ARG A 119 -12.74 19.99 -3.33
CA ARG A 119 -11.95 18.83 -2.91
C ARG A 119 -10.84 19.27 -1.95
N ILE A 120 -10.62 18.50 -0.90
CA ILE A 120 -9.47 18.62 -0.01
C ILE A 120 -8.83 17.25 0.17
N ILE A 121 -7.51 17.22 0.32
CA ILE A 121 -6.73 16.05 0.72
C ILE A 121 -6.18 16.36 2.12
N PRO A 122 -6.75 15.77 3.20
CA PRO A 122 -6.39 16.12 4.57
C PRO A 122 -4.90 15.92 4.89
N ILE A 123 -4.23 14.98 4.25
CA ILE A 123 -2.78 14.76 4.41
C ILE A 123 -1.98 16.01 4.02
N ASN A 124 -2.43 16.79 3.04
CA ASN A 124 -1.75 18.02 2.63
C ASN A 124 -1.88 19.17 3.66
N LEU A 125 -2.65 18.98 4.74
CA LEU A 125 -2.67 19.90 5.88
C LEU A 125 -1.48 19.69 6.84
N LEU A 126 -0.74 18.59 6.68
CA LEU A 126 0.38 18.25 7.54
C LEU A 126 1.63 19.07 7.24
N ARG A 127 1.90 19.32 5.94
CA ARG A 127 3.08 20.07 5.48
C ARG A 127 2.73 20.90 4.25
N GLU A 128 3.32 22.10 4.15
CA GLU A 128 3.14 22.98 3.00
C GLU A 128 4.12 22.69 1.86
N ASP A 129 5.28 22.09 2.17
CA ASP A 129 6.38 21.85 1.25
C ASP A 129 6.39 20.43 0.64
N ILE A 130 5.54 19.54 1.14
CA ILE A 130 5.41 18.15 0.66
C ILE A 130 3.98 17.90 0.26
N THR A 131 3.77 17.28 -0.91
CA THR A 131 2.43 17.01 -1.44
C THR A 131 2.12 15.51 -1.45
N PHE A 132 0.85 15.20 -1.18
CA PHE A 132 0.21 13.97 -1.56
C PHE A 132 -0.74 14.26 -2.72
N ASP A 133 -0.31 13.89 -3.91
CA ASP A 133 -1.09 14.09 -5.14
C ASP A 133 -1.93 12.86 -5.44
N ILE A 134 -3.22 13.09 -5.71
CA ILE A 134 -4.19 12.04 -6.04
C ILE A 134 -4.84 12.37 -7.39
N TYR A 135 -4.70 11.46 -8.35
CA TYR A 135 -5.25 11.57 -9.69
C TYR A 135 -6.24 10.43 -9.99
N ASP A 136 -7.52 10.76 -10.07
CA ASP A 136 -8.54 9.84 -10.56
C ASP A 136 -8.42 9.79 -12.10
N SER A 137 -7.69 8.81 -12.62
CA SER A 137 -7.31 8.70 -14.03
C SER A 137 -8.46 8.18 -14.89
N LEU A 138 -8.62 8.77 -16.08
CA LEU A 138 -9.51 8.29 -17.13
C LEU A 138 -8.75 7.53 -18.25
N LEU A 139 -7.43 7.36 -18.10
CA LEU A 139 -6.61 6.68 -19.09
C LEU A 139 -6.81 5.15 -19.03
N SER A 140 -6.48 4.47 -20.13
CA SER A 140 -6.34 3.01 -20.11
C SER A 140 -5.23 2.57 -19.16
N GLU A 141 -5.28 1.34 -18.69
CA GLU A 141 -4.28 0.76 -17.79
C GLU A 141 -2.88 0.83 -18.39
N GLU A 142 -2.74 0.56 -19.69
CA GLU A 142 -1.46 0.69 -20.41
C GLU A 142 -0.92 2.12 -20.33
N ALA A 143 -1.75 3.11 -20.64
CA ALA A 143 -1.33 4.50 -20.69
C ALA A 143 -0.96 5.04 -19.30
N VAL A 144 -1.78 4.78 -18.29
CA VAL A 144 -1.52 5.26 -16.92
C VAL A 144 -0.33 4.56 -16.30
N LEU A 145 -0.20 3.24 -16.45
CA LEU A 145 0.91 2.48 -15.89
C LEU A 145 2.25 2.86 -16.54
N ALA A 146 2.24 3.05 -17.88
CA ALA A 146 3.44 3.51 -18.59
C ALA A 146 3.87 4.90 -18.13
N PHE A 147 2.92 5.82 -17.91
CA PHE A 147 3.21 7.15 -17.39
C PHE A 147 3.82 7.07 -15.98
N GLU A 148 3.20 6.32 -15.07
CA GLU A 148 3.66 6.21 -13.68
C GLU A 148 5.01 5.49 -13.57
N TYR A 149 5.30 4.52 -14.46
CA TYR A 149 6.64 3.94 -14.57
C TYR A 149 7.68 5.01 -14.96
N GLY A 150 7.37 5.82 -15.97
CA GLY A 150 8.25 6.93 -16.40
C GLY A 150 8.48 7.93 -15.26
N TYR A 151 7.42 8.31 -14.56
CA TYR A 151 7.51 9.20 -13.41
C TYR A 151 8.38 8.61 -12.29
N ALA A 152 8.12 7.36 -11.88
CA ALA A 152 8.89 6.67 -10.83
C ALA A 152 10.36 6.49 -11.18
N SER A 153 10.68 6.33 -12.48
CA SER A 153 12.08 6.22 -12.95
C SER A 153 12.85 7.55 -12.97
N THR A 154 12.17 8.67 -12.70
CA THR A 154 12.78 10.01 -12.62
C THR A 154 12.59 10.69 -11.26
N ALA A 155 11.87 10.06 -10.33
CA ALA A 155 11.55 10.62 -9.01
C ALA A 155 11.83 9.59 -7.89
N PRO A 156 13.11 9.30 -7.57
CA PRO A 156 13.48 8.27 -6.59
C PRO A 156 13.00 8.56 -5.16
N ASP A 157 12.80 9.84 -4.82
CA ASP A 157 12.38 10.27 -3.49
C ASP A 157 10.85 10.31 -3.33
N THR A 158 10.12 10.12 -4.42
CA THR A 158 8.65 10.13 -4.43
C THR A 158 8.10 8.72 -4.37
N MET A 159 7.12 8.50 -3.51
CA MET A 159 6.33 7.28 -3.53
C MET A 159 5.31 7.36 -4.67
N VAL A 160 5.59 6.68 -5.77
CA VAL A 160 4.70 6.61 -6.93
C VAL A 160 3.86 5.35 -6.87
N ILE A 161 2.54 5.52 -6.91
CA ILE A 161 1.57 4.43 -6.78
C ILE A 161 0.61 4.45 -7.96
N TRP A 162 0.47 3.32 -8.63
CA TRP A 162 -0.67 3.06 -9.50
C TRP A 162 -1.56 1.99 -8.87
N GLU A 163 -2.86 2.29 -8.74
CA GLU A 163 -3.87 1.33 -8.30
C GLU A 163 -4.79 0.97 -9.46
N ALA A 164 -4.84 -0.31 -9.79
CA ALA A 164 -5.86 -0.82 -10.70
C ALA A 164 -7.23 -0.79 -10.02
N GLN A 165 -8.30 -0.48 -10.74
CA GLN A 165 -9.66 -0.55 -10.20
C GLN A 165 -9.98 -1.98 -9.71
N PHE A 166 -9.60 -2.98 -10.50
CA PHE A 166 -9.46 -4.39 -10.13
C PHE A 166 -8.13 -4.88 -10.67
N GLY A 167 -7.42 -5.70 -9.91
CA GLY A 167 -6.12 -6.21 -10.32
C GLY A 167 -6.15 -7.03 -11.60
N ASP A 168 -7.30 -7.60 -11.97
CA ASP A 168 -7.54 -8.30 -13.23
C ASP A 168 -7.24 -7.43 -14.46
N PHE A 169 -7.54 -6.13 -14.38
CA PHE A 169 -7.33 -5.17 -15.48
C PHE A 169 -5.85 -4.89 -15.78
N VAL A 170 -4.93 -5.36 -14.96
CA VAL A 170 -3.50 -5.28 -15.23
C VAL A 170 -3.10 -5.95 -16.55
N ASN A 171 -3.94 -6.87 -17.05
CA ASN A 171 -3.73 -7.52 -18.36
C ASN A 171 -3.73 -6.52 -19.52
N GLY A 172 -4.47 -5.41 -19.41
CA GLY A 172 -4.47 -4.33 -20.40
C GLY A 172 -3.16 -3.53 -20.46
N ALA A 173 -2.27 -3.72 -19.47
CA ALA A 173 -0.94 -3.08 -19.40
C ALA A 173 0.21 -4.10 -19.44
N GLN A 174 -0.03 -5.32 -19.89
CA GLN A 174 0.94 -6.42 -19.83
C GLN A 174 2.26 -6.08 -20.54
N VAL A 175 2.22 -5.36 -21.65
CA VAL A 175 3.43 -4.95 -22.38
C VAL A 175 4.31 -4.02 -21.54
N VAL A 176 3.73 -3.12 -20.74
CA VAL A 176 4.47 -2.23 -19.84
C VAL A 176 5.12 -3.04 -18.73
N ILE A 177 4.43 -4.04 -18.20
CA ILE A 177 4.95 -4.93 -17.16
C ILE A 177 6.13 -5.73 -17.72
N ASP A 178 5.97 -6.42 -18.86
CA ASP A 178 6.98 -7.31 -19.41
C ASP A 178 8.20 -6.58 -19.93
N GLN A 179 8.01 -5.43 -20.59
CA GLN A 179 9.10 -4.77 -21.31
C GLN A 179 9.79 -3.67 -20.50
N PHE A 180 9.14 -3.12 -19.48
CA PHE A 180 9.66 -1.99 -18.70
C PHE A 180 9.79 -2.33 -17.22
N ILE A 181 8.70 -2.65 -16.53
CA ILE A 181 8.70 -2.82 -15.08
C ILE A 181 9.57 -3.99 -14.64
N SER A 182 9.41 -5.16 -15.28
CA SER A 182 10.15 -6.38 -14.92
C SER A 182 11.60 -6.39 -15.40
N SER A 183 11.94 -5.62 -16.44
CA SER A 183 13.19 -5.76 -17.17
C SER A 183 13.98 -4.47 -17.38
N GLY A 184 13.43 -3.32 -17.00
CA GLY A 184 14.06 -2.01 -17.24
C GLY A 184 15.41 -1.82 -16.57
N GLU A 185 15.60 -2.38 -15.38
CA GLU A 185 16.88 -2.35 -14.69
C GLU A 185 17.96 -3.11 -15.46
N THR A 186 17.67 -4.35 -15.87
CA THR A 186 18.63 -5.18 -16.62
C THR A 186 18.91 -4.62 -18.02
N LYS A 187 17.88 -4.13 -18.72
CA LYS A 187 18.03 -3.60 -20.08
C LYS A 187 18.76 -2.26 -20.13
N TRP A 188 18.44 -1.37 -19.18
CA TRP A 188 18.82 0.05 -19.29
C TRP A 188 19.42 0.62 -18.01
N SER A 189 19.68 -0.21 -17.01
CA SER A 189 20.11 0.23 -15.66
C SER A 189 19.17 1.26 -15.06
N ARG A 190 17.85 1.12 -15.32
CA ARG A 190 16.80 2.00 -14.82
C ARG A 190 16.16 1.40 -13.58
N LEU A 191 16.50 1.95 -12.44
CA LEU A 191 15.80 1.66 -11.19
C LEU A 191 14.40 2.29 -11.21
N CYS A 192 13.46 1.64 -10.54
CA CYS A 192 12.09 2.12 -10.44
C CYS A 192 11.49 1.72 -9.10
N GLY A 193 11.01 2.69 -8.33
CA GLY A 193 10.32 2.47 -7.05
C GLY A 193 8.80 2.39 -7.17
N LEU A 194 8.25 2.17 -8.36
CA LEU A 194 6.80 2.11 -8.59
C LEU A 194 6.13 1.07 -7.69
N THR A 195 5.02 1.46 -7.08
CA THR A 195 4.12 0.57 -6.34
C THR A 195 2.86 0.33 -7.15
N MET A 196 2.51 -0.93 -7.35
CA MET A 196 1.26 -1.34 -7.98
C MET A 196 0.34 -1.94 -6.91
N LEU A 197 -0.84 -1.33 -6.70
CA LEU A 197 -1.89 -1.87 -5.83
C LEU A 197 -2.93 -2.58 -6.69
N LEU A 198 -3.03 -3.89 -6.52
CA LEU A 198 -3.83 -4.76 -7.38
C LEU A 198 -4.89 -5.50 -6.54
N PRO A 199 -6.15 -5.01 -6.48
CA PRO A 199 -7.22 -5.71 -5.79
C PRO A 199 -7.39 -7.14 -6.33
N HIS A 200 -7.25 -8.13 -5.43
CA HIS A 200 -7.19 -9.54 -5.76
C HIS A 200 -8.04 -10.37 -4.79
N GLY A 201 -8.73 -11.35 -5.32
CA GLY A 201 -9.50 -12.34 -4.55
C GLY A 201 -10.67 -12.90 -5.35
N LEU A 202 -10.85 -14.21 -5.31
CA LEU A 202 -11.98 -14.93 -5.90
C LEU A 202 -13.19 -14.86 -4.93
N GLU A 203 -13.87 -13.71 -4.92
CA GLU A 203 -14.91 -13.38 -3.94
C GLU A 203 -16.28 -13.13 -4.58
N GLY A 204 -16.57 -13.77 -5.72
CA GLY A 204 -17.87 -13.71 -6.36
C GLY A 204 -18.17 -12.44 -7.15
N ALA A 205 -17.19 -11.59 -7.40
CA ALA A 205 -17.38 -10.35 -8.16
C ALA A 205 -17.43 -10.55 -9.69
N GLY A 206 -17.13 -11.76 -10.16
CA GLY A 206 -17.13 -12.14 -11.58
C GLY A 206 -15.73 -12.44 -12.14
N PRO A 207 -15.64 -12.94 -13.40
CA PRO A 207 -14.40 -13.45 -13.96
C PRO A 207 -13.33 -12.37 -14.19
N GLU A 208 -13.73 -11.12 -14.47
CA GLU A 208 -12.81 -10.01 -14.73
C GLU A 208 -12.54 -9.15 -13.48
N HIS A 209 -12.99 -9.60 -12.31
CA HIS A 209 -12.92 -8.88 -11.05
C HIS A 209 -12.38 -9.77 -9.92
N SER A 210 -11.59 -10.78 -10.26
CA SER A 210 -11.16 -11.81 -9.31
C SER A 210 -9.65 -11.86 -9.16
N SER A 211 -8.91 -12.16 -10.22
CA SER A 211 -7.47 -12.44 -10.13
C SER A 211 -6.62 -11.34 -10.74
N ALA A 212 -5.70 -10.79 -9.93
CA ALA A 212 -4.60 -9.94 -10.43
C ALA A 212 -3.50 -10.77 -11.14
N ARG A 213 -3.69 -12.08 -11.30
CA ARG A 213 -2.76 -13.00 -11.98
C ARG A 213 -1.39 -13.03 -11.30
N LEU A 214 -1.40 -13.30 -10.00
CA LEU A 214 -0.21 -13.44 -9.16
C LEU A 214 0.86 -14.31 -9.84
N GLU A 215 0.45 -15.41 -10.44
CA GLU A 215 1.32 -16.39 -11.12
C GLU A 215 2.15 -15.74 -12.25
N ARG A 216 1.62 -14.75 -12.96
CA ARG A 216 2.35 -14.03 -14.02
C ARG A 216 3.47 -13.17 -13.44
N PHE A 217 3.22 -12.47 -12.34
CA PHE A 217 4.25 -11.70 -11.66
C PHE A 217 5.34 -12.61 -11.11
N LEU A 218 4.98 -13.75 -10.50
CA LEU A 218 5.95 -14.71 -9.99
C LEU A 218 6.82 -15.30 -11.12
N GLN A 219 6.27 -15.55 -12.30
CA GLN A 219 7.01 -15.99 -13.47
C GLN A 219 8.00 -14.94 -13.99
N LEU A 220 7.71 -13.65 -13.80
CA LEU A 220 8.59 -12.54 -14.19
C LEU A 220 9.66 -12.23 -13.17
N CYS A 221 9.59 -12.80 -11.95
CA CYS A 221 10.60 -12.60 -10.92
C CYS A 221 11.91 -13.29 -11.30
N ALA A 222 12.98 -12.52 -11.38
CA ALA A 222 14.33 -12.98 -11.64
C ALA A 222 15.35 -12.02 -11.02
N GLU A 223 16.38 -12.55 -10.36
CA GLU A 223 17.51 -11.75 -9.84
C GLU A 223 17.05 -10.53 -8.98
N HIS A 224 16.00 -10.72 -8.19
CA HIS A 224 15.43 -9.70 -7.30
C HIS A 224 14.93 -8.43 -8.03
N ASN A 225 14.44 -8.56 -9.25
CA ASN A 225 13.97 -7.45 -10.07
C ASN A 225 12.70 -6.76 -9.55
N MET A 226 11.86 -7.45 -8.79
CA MET A 226 10.62 -6.90 -8.21
C MET A 226 10.28 -7.58 -6.88
N GLN A 227 9.42 -6.93 -6.12
CA GLN A 227 8.86 -7.43 -4.86
C GLN A 227 7.38 -7.77 -5.08
N VAL A 228 6.97 -9.01 -4.79
CA VAL A 228 5.57 -9.45 -4.89
C VAL A 228 5.06 -9.75 -3.49
N CYS A 229 4.03 -9.03 -3.05
CA CYS A 229 3.52 -9.07 -1.68
C CYS A 229 2.01 -9.31 -1.65
N VAL A 230 1.57 -10.12 -0.69
CA VAL A 230 0.15 -10.30 -0.33
C VAL A 230 0.01 -9.91 1.15
N PRO A 231 -0.15 -8.62 1.47
CA PRO A 231 -0.30 -8.19 2.86
C PRO A 231 -1.57 -8.77 3.45
N SER A 232 -1.49 -9.29 4.68
CA SER A 232 -2.59 -10.03 5.30
C SER A 232 -3.23 -9.30 6.48
N THR A 233 -2.63 -8.20 6.98
CA THR A 233 -3.17 -7.39 8.07
C THR A 233 -3.04 -5.89 7.78
N PRO A 234 -3.82 -5.02 8.44
CA PRO A 234 -3.65 -3.57 8.35
C PRO A 234 -2.24 -3.08 8.70
N ALA A 235 -1.62 -3.62 9.75
CA ALA A 235 -0.25 -3.25 10.10
C ALA A 235 0.74 -3.62 9.00
N GLN A 236 0.54 -4.75 8.33
CA GLN A 236 1.43 -5.15 7.25
C GLN A 236 1.32 -4.25 6.02
N VAL A 237 0.15 -3.71 5.69
CA VAL A 237 0.06 -2.70 4.61
C VAL A 237 0.73 -1.40 5.02
N PHE A 238 0.57 -0.96 6.26
CA PHE A 238 1.26 0.22 6.78
C PHE A 238 2.79 0.08 6.63
N HIS A 239 3.36 -1.00 7.13
CA HIS A 239 4.80 -1.24 7.08
C HIS A 239 5.30 -1.51 5.66
N MET A 240 4.53 -2.20 4.82
CA MET A 240 4.88 -2.46 3.43
C MET A 240 5.05 -1.16 2.63
N LEU A 241 4.10 -0.24 2.75
CA LEU A 241 4.13 1.04 2.06
C LEU A 241 5.29 1.91 2.56
N ARG A 242 5.47 2.02 3.87
CA ARG A 242 6.59 2.78 4.43
C ARG A 242 7.94 2.17 4.02
N ARG A 243 8.06 0.85 4.07
CA ARG A 243 9.26 0.11 3.68
C ARG A 243 9.69 0.40 2.25
N GLN A 244 8.75 0.59 1.32
CA GLN A 244 9.03 0.85 -0.09
C GLN A 244 9.81 2.15 -0.31
N VAL A 245 9.64 3.14 0.57
CA VAL A 245 10.26 4.46 0.44
C VAL A 245 11.44 4.65 1.40
N ILE A 246 11.31 4.19 2.64
CA ILE A 246 12.33 4.41 3.69
C ILE A 246 13.62 3.64 3.39
N ARG A 247 13.52 2.42 2.84
CA ARG A 247 14.72 1.67 2.46
C ARG A 247 15.44 2.30 1.26
N PRO A 248 16.77 2.19 1.21
CA PRO A 248 17.54 2.63 0.06
C PRO A 248 17.44 1.62 -1.12
N LEU A 249 16.28 1.00 -1.30
CA LEU A 249 16.00 0.02 -2.35
C LEU A 249 14.87 0.53 -3.24
N ARG A 250 15.13 0.69 -4.52
CA ARG A 250 14.13 1.11 -5.50
C ARG A 250 13.87 0.01 -6.51
N LYS A 251 12.99 -0.91 -6.14
CA LYS A 251 12.48 -2.00 -6.99
C LYS A 251 10.95 -1.87 -7.07
N PRO A 252 10.33 -2.24 -8.18
CA PRO A 252 8.88 -2.29 -8.28
C PRO A 252 8.26 -3.15 -7.17
N LEU A 253 7.20 -2.65 -6.54
CA LEU A 253 6.40 -3.36 -5.56
C LEU A 253 5.06 -3.72 -6.16
N ILE A 254 4.77 -5.01 -6.25
CA ILE A 254 3.49 -5.56 -6.69
C ILE A 254 2.73 -6.03 -5.45
N ALA A 255 1.77 -5.25 -5.02
CA ALA A 255 0.96 -5.57 -3.85
C ALA A 255 -0.43 -6.06 -4.26
N LEU A 256 -0.73 -7.33 -3.97
CA LEU A 256 -2.05 -7.89 -4.16
C LEU A 256 -2.91 -7.49 -2.95
N THR A 257 -3.71 -6.45 -3.14
CA THR A 257 -4.54 -5.87 -2.08
C THR A 257 -5.87 -6.62 -1.95
N PRO A 258 -6.43 -6.70 -0.75
CA PRO A 258 -7.68 -7.42 -0.53
C PRO A 258 -8.91 -6.63 -0.95
N LYS A 259 -10.04 -7.31 -1.01
CA LYS A 259 -11.36 -6.73 -1.19
C LYS A 259 -12.20 -6.87 0.09
N SER A 260 -12.63 -8.07 0.46
CA SER A 260 -13.45 -8.30 1.65
C SER A 260 -12.70 -8.04 2.97
N LEU A 261 -11.38 -8.29 3.02
CA LEU A 261 -10.58 -8.01 4.23
C LEU A 261 -10.57 -6.53 4.62
N LEU A 262 -10.84 -5.61 3.68
CA LEU A 262 -10.96 -4.17 3.99
C LEU A 262 -11.99 -3.88 5.09
N ARG A 263 -12.98 -4.76 5.27
CA ARG A 263 -14.05 -4.65 6.27
C ARG A 263 -14.21 -5.89 7.13
N HIS A 264 -13.29 -6.83 7.06
CA HIS A 264 -13.37 -8.07 7.81
C HIS A 264 -13.09 -7.82 9.29
N LYS A 265 -13.96 -8.33 10.18
CA LYS A 265 -13.91 -8.06 11.62
C LYS A 265 -12.61 -8.48 12.30
N ARG A 266 -11.96 -9.53 11.79
CA ARG A 266 -10.68 -10.04 12.30
C ARG A 266 -9.46 -9.43 11.60
N ALA A 267 -9.63 -8.83 10.43
CA ALA A 267 -8.54 -8.15 9.72
C ALA A 267 -8.36 -6.74 10.26
N VAL A 268 -7.90 -6.67 11.48
CA VAL A 268 -7.64 -5.43 12.22
C VAL A 268 -6.27 -5.51 12.90
N SER A 269 -5.73 -4.36 13.28
CA SER A 269 -4.45 -4.26 13.99
C SER A 269 -4.58 -3.30 15.18
N SER A 270 -3.70 -3.45 16.16
CA SER A 270 -3.58 -2.49 17.24
C SER A 270 -2.74 -1.28 16.82
N LEU A 271 -2.82 -0.20 17.59
CA LEU A 271 -1.94 0.95 17.39
C LEU A 271 -0.46 0.58 17.59
N SER A 272 -0.16 -0.29 18.56
CA SER A 272 1.20 -0.79 18.80
C SER A 272 1.76 -1.58 17.62
N ASP A 273 0.93 -2.31 16.87
CA ASP A 273 1.38 -3.02 15.67
C ASP A 273 1.93 -2.06 14.60
N LEU A 274 1.40 -0.83 14.51
CA LEU A 274 1.90 0.19 13.59
C LEU A 274 3.13 0.90 14.16
N CYS A 275 3.19 1.10 15.48
CA CYS A 275 4.19 1.93 16.12
C CYS A 275 5.48 1.16 16.45
N GLU A 276 5.37 -0.11 16.85
CA GLU A 276 6.46 -0.94 17.33
C GLU A 276 6.75 -2.12 16.39
N GLY A 277 5.87 -2.35 15.41
CA GLY A 277 5.95 -3.43 14.45
C GLY A 277 6.93 -3.17 13.31
N LYS A 278 6.94 -4.09 12.36
CA LYS A 278 7.69 -4.00 11.10
C LYS A 278 7.00 -4.82 10.01
N PHE A 279 7.48 -4.72 8.79
CA PHE A 279 7.07 -5.63 7.72
C PHE A 279 7.68 -7.01 7.94
N TYR A 280 6.84 -8.04 7.93
CA TYR A 280 7.25 -9.44 7.99
C TYR A 280 7.05 -10.10 6.63
N SER A 281 8.12 -10.71 6.08
CA SER A 281 8.02 -11.50 4.84
C SER A 281 7.18 -12.76 5.05
N VAL A 282 7.21 -13.32 6.27
CA VAL A 282 6.38 -14.43 6.73
C VAL A 282 5.92 -14.10 8.15
N ILE A 283 4.63 -14.25 8.40
CA ILE A 283 4.05 -14.12 9.73
C ILE A 283 3.91 -15.52 10.31
N GLY A 284 4.46 -15.74 11.50
CA GLY A 284 4.33 -17.01 12.20
C GLY A 284 2.95 -17.21 12.83
N GLU A 285 2.76 -18.36 13.49
CA GLU A 285 1.54 -18.61 14.27
C GLU A 285 1.39 -17.56 15.39
N THR A 286 0.22 -16.98 15.51
CA THR A 286 -0.08 -15.91 16.47
C THR A 286 -0.70 -16.41 17.76
N GLU A 287 -1.19 -17.64 17.76
CA GLU A 287 -1.77 -18.28 18.93
C GLU A 287 -0.75 -19.19 19.64
N ALA A 288 -0.92 -19.37 20.93
CA ALA A 288 -0.09 -20.28 21.70
C ALA A 288 -0.48 -21.73 21.36
N VAL A 289 0.36 -22.41 20.60
CA VAL A 289 0.22 -23.82 20.25
C VAL A 289 1.36 -24.63 20.86
N ASP A 290 1.06 -25.89 21.20
CA ASP A 290 2.07 -26.84 21.65
C ASP A 290 2.80 -27.41 20.43
N ASN A 291 4.04 -26.97 20.21
CA ASN A 291 4.82 -27.37 19.04
C ASN A 291 5.03 -28.88 18.91
N GLU A 292 4.98 -29.63 20.03
CA GLU A 292 5.13 -31.09 20.01
C GLU A 292 3.89 -31.83 19.50
N LYS A 293 2.74 -31.13 19.48
CA LYS A 293 1.47 -31.67 18.99
C LYS A 293 1.12 -31.26 17.58
N ILE A 294 1.95 -30.43 16.96
CA ILE A 294 1.69 -29.96 15.57
C ILE A 294 1.92 -31.12 14.60
N GLU A 295 0.88 -31.55 13.92
CA GLU A 295 0.93 -32.59 12.89
C GLU A 295 1.01 -32.01 11.47
N ARG A 296 0.56 -30.75 11.29
CA ARG A 296 0.48 -30.13 9.97
C ARG A 296 0.78 -28.62 10.05
N LEU A 297 1.69 -28.17 9.18
CA LEU A 297 1.94 -26.76 8.92
C LEU A 297 1.23 -26.34 7.63
N VAL A 298 0.41 -25.27 7.71
CA VAL A 298 -0.32 -24.71 6.56
C VAL A 298 0.25 -23.34 6.25
N LEU A 299 0.80 -23.17 5.03
CA LEU A 299 1.27 -21.90 4.52
C LEU A 299 0.16 -21.28 3.66
N CYS A 300 -0.24 -20.05 3.97
CA CYS A 300 -1.30 -19.36 3.27
C CYS A 300 -1.05 -17.84 3.24
N ALA A 301 -1.85 -17.09 2.48
CA ALA A 301 -1.77 -15.63 2.41
C ALA A 301 -3.16 -15.01 2.20
N GLY A 302 -3.34 -13.78 2.66
CA GLY A 302 -4.55 -13.00 2.45
C GLY A 302 -5.78 -13.59 3.14
N LYS A 303 -6.92 -13.56 2.45
CA LYS A 303 -8.24 -13.94 3.01
C LYS A 303 -8.29 -15.40 3.50
N VAL A 304 -7.62 -16.31 2.82
CA VAL A 304 -7.61 -17.74 3.18
C VAL A 304 -7.12 -17.97 4.61
N TYR A 305 -6.19 -17.16 5.10
CA TYR A 305 -5.76 -17.21 6.51
C TYR A 305 -6.95 -17.07 7.47
N TYR A 306 -7.80 -16.09 7.24
CA TYR A 306 -8.95 -15.83 8.12
C TYR A 306 -10.03 -16.90 8.03
N ASP A 307 -10.24 -17.47 6.85
CA ASP A 307 -11.16 -18.59 6.65
C ASP A 307 -10.66 -19.86 7.38
N LEU A 308 -9.34 -20.10 7.34
CA LEU A 308 -8.71 -21.23 8.03
C LEU A 308 -8.73 -21.06 9.56
N ILE A 309 -8.45 -19.88 10.09
CA ILE A 309 -8.55 -19.61 11.52
C ILE A 309 -9.97 -19.82 12.02
N GLN A 310 -10.97 -19.34 11.30
CA GLN A 310 -12.37 -19.57 11.67
C GLN A 310 -12.70 -21.07 11.66
N ALA A 311 -12.31 -21.81 10.63
CA ALA A 311 -12.55 -23.25 10.55
C ALA A 311 -11.80 -24.01 11.67
N ARG A 312 -10.58 -23.59 12.03
CA ARG A 312 -9.79 -24.19 13.13
C ARG A 312 -10.53 -24.07 14.48
N GLU A 313 -11.15 -22.93 14.76
CA GLU A 313 -11.93 -22.75 16.00
C GLU A 313 -13.17 -23.64 16.07
N GLU A 314 -13.72 -24.03 14.91
CA GLU A 314 -14.89 -24.91 14.83
C GLU A 314 -14.55 -26.40 14.93
N VAL A 315 -13.27 -26.79 14.86
CA VAL A 315 -12.82 -28.18 14.90
C VAL A 315 -12.46 -28.61 16.33
N VAL A 316 -12.93 -29.77 16.74
CA VAL A 316 -12.74 -30.33 18.10
C VAL A 316 -11.27 -30.59 18.43
N GLU A 317 -10.42 -30.90 17.44
CA GLU A 317 -8.98 -31.16 17.59
C GLU A 317 -8.14 -30.01 16.98
N SER A 318 -8.54 -28.77 17.26
CA SER A 318 -7.93 -27.58 16.66
C SER A 318 -6.45 -27.41 17.00
N GLU A 319 -5.96 -27.98 18.11
CA GLU A 319 -4.58 -27.85 18.57
C GLU A 319 -3.54 -28.60 17.70
N SER A 320 -3.98 -29.55 16.85
CA SER A 320 -3.10 -30.29 15.95
C SER A 320 -2.83 -29.62 14.60
N ILE A 321 -3.47 -28.44 14.37
CA ILE A 321 -3.36 -27.67 13.11
C ILE A 321 -2.77 -26.30 13.43
N ALA A 322 -1.57 -26.04 12.97
CA ALA A 322 -0.85 -24.78 13.14
C ALA A 322 -0.45 -24.12 11.80
#